data_86d8fcd783add669684c20df63e60cff
#
_entry.id   86d8fcd783add669684c20df63e60cff
#
_cell.length_a   1.000
_cell.length_b   1.000
_cell.length_c   1.000
_cell.angle_alpha   90.00
_cell.angle_beta   90.00
_cell.angle_gamma   90.00
#
_symmetry.space_group_name_H-M   'P 1'
#
loop_
_entity.id
_entity.type
_entity.pdbx_description
1 polymer ?
#
loop_
_entity_poly.entity_id
_entity_poly.type
_entity_poly.pdbx_seq_one_letter_code
_entity_poly.pdbx_strand_id
1 'polypeptide(L)'
;MTPRRIATACIALLISGVALAQQKPALGFPDAPGKEVLLRKCFQCHTPAMWMDQRQDRRAWESTLYRMVGRGALWSEDEIKAMADYLGTEYARKPR
;
A
#
# COMPACT_ATOMS: atom_id res chain seq x y z
N MET A 1 -22.16 -46.09 29.26
CA MET A 1 -22.20 -45.40 29.36
C MET A 1 -21.48 -44.25 29.27
N THR A 2 -21.32 -43.46 29.22
CA THR A 2 -20.54 -42.42 29.18
C THR A 2 -20.07 -42.03 27.93
N PRO A 3 -20.72 -41.87 27.05
CA PRO A 3 -20.29 -41.50 25.79
C PRO A 3 -20.22 -40.07 25.55
N ARG A 4 -20.35 -39.34 26.32
CA ARG A 4 -20.34 -38.12 26.11
C ARG A 4 -19.19 -37.44 25.75
N ARG A 5 -18.17 -37.70 25.94
CA ARG A 5 -17.03 -37.06 25.71
C ARG A 5 -16.78 -36.79 24.29
N ILE A 6 -17.39 -37.03 23.37
CA ILE A 6 -17.07 -36.86 22.08
C ILE A 6 -17.29 -35.53 21.52
N ALA A 7 -18.05 -34.79 21.96
CA ALA A 7 -18.41 -33.60 21.34
C ALA A 7 -17.46 -32.49 21.36
N THR A 8 -16.42 -32.58 22.03
CA THR A 8 -15.60 -31.48 22.13
C THR A 8 -14.59 -31.23 21.13
N ALA A 9 -14.39 -31.94 20.20
CA ALA A 9 -13.27 -31.75 19.39
C ALA A 9 -13.43 -30.88 18.17
N CYS A 10 -14.52 -30.52 17.83
CA CYS A 10 -14.65 -29.87 16.58
C CYS A 10 -14.54 -28.40 16.54
N ILE A 11 -14.56 -27.77 17.60
CA ILE A 11 -14.56 -26.37 17.58
C ILE A 11 -13.32 -25.67 17.21
N ALA A 12 -12.22 -26.21 17.45
CA ALA A 12 -11.03 -25.49 17.27
C ALA A 12 -10.63 -25.23 15.83
N LEU A 13 -11.19 -25.89 14.91
CA LEU A 13 -10.75 -25.71 13.58
C LEU A 13 -11.29 -24.52 12.84
N LEU A 14 -12.24 -23.91 13.32
CA LEU A 14 -12.83 -22.86 12.60
C LEU A 14 -12.11 -21.55 12.60
N ILE A 15 -11.21 -21.38 13.45
CA ILE A 15 -10.59 -20.11 13.57
C ILE A 15 -9.47 -19.83 12.66
N SER A 16 -8.82 -20.81 12.18
CA SER A 16 -7.63 -20.54 11.49
C SER A 16 -7.72 -20.12 10.07
N GLY A 17 -8.60 -20.03 9.41
CA GLY A 17 -8.51 -19.74 8.03
C GLY A 17 -8.82 -18.36 7.62
N VAL A 18 -9.23 -17.53 8.51
CA VAL A 18 -9.66 -16.26 8.11
C VAL A 18 -8.60 -15.22 7.95
N ALA A 19 -7.61 -15.29 8.73
CA ALA A 19 -6.66 -14.21 8.75
C ALA A 19 -5.85 -14.05 7.48
N LEU A 20 -5.66 -15.08 6.75
CA LEU A 20 -4.80 -14.97 5.61
C LEU A 20 -5.40 -14.24 4.43
N ALA A 21 -6.66 -14.23 4.35
CA ALA A 21 -7.27 -13.62 3.21
C ALA A 21 -7.11 -12.12 3.17
N GLN A 22 -6.73 -11.54 4.27
CA GLN A 22 -6.62 -10.13 4.29
C GLN A 22 -5.25 -9.62 4.15
N GLN A 23 -4.30 -10.44 3.87
CA GLN A 23 -2.95 -10.01 3.79
C GLN A 23 -2.56 -9.50 2.42
N LYS A 24 -3.44 -9.52 1.48
CA LYS A 24 -3.07 -9.11 0.17
C LYS A 24 -2.87 -7.62 0.11
N PRO A 25 -1.79 -7.12 -0.42
CA PRO A 25 -1.59 -5.68 -0.51
C PRO A 25 -2.61 -5.06 -1.43
N ALA A 26 -3.10 -3.94 -1.07
CA ALA A 26 -4.08 -3.26 -1.88
C ALA A 26 -3.44 -2.86 -3.20
N LEU A 27 -4.08 -3.16 -4.29
CA LEU A 27 -3.64 -2.76 -5.61
C LEU A 27 -2.25 -3.22 -6.00
N GLY A 28 -1.68 -4.16 -5.28
CA GLY A 28 -0.37 -4.69 -5.64
C GLY A 28 0.80 -3.79 -5.37
N PHE A 29 0.65 -2.79 -4.55
CA PHE A 29 1.78 -1.94 -4.20
C PHE A 29 2.74 -2.67 -3.28
N PRO A 30 4.04 -2.60 -3.56
CA PRO A 30 5.03 -3.23 -2.68
C PRO A 30 5.01 -2.67 -1.28
N ASP A 31 5.30 -3.51 -0.29
CA ASP A 31 5.38 -3.07 1.08
C ASP A 31 6.75 -2.44 1.31
N ALA A 32 6.76 -1.18 1.70
CA ALA A 32 7.97 -0.44 1.96
C ALA A 32 7.60 0.83 2.73
N PRO A 33 8.57 1.49 3.36
CA PRO A 33 8.25 2.73 4.07
C PRO A 33 7.64 3.77 3.14
N GLY A 34 6.61 4.43 3.60
CA GLY A 34 5.89 5.43 2.82
C GLY A 34 4.66 4.92 2.13
N LYS A 35 4.49 3.59 2.05
CA LYS A 35 3.33 3.04 1.38
C LYS A 35 2.02 3.52 1.96
N GLU A 36 1.92 3.60 3.29
CA GLU A 36 0.69 4.02 3.91
C GLU A 36 0.32 5.45 3.59
N VAL A 37 1.31 6.32 3.57
CA VAL A 37 1.07 7.71 3.23
C VAL A 37 0.61 7.80 1.78
N LEU A 38 1.26 7.07 0.91
CA LEU A 38 0.90 7.06 -0.50
C LEU A 38 -0.54 6.61 -0.69
N LEU A 39 -0.94 5.53 -0.04
CA LEU A 39 -2.30 5.02 -0.20
C LEU A 39 -3.35 5.98 0.32
N ARG A 40 -3.03 6.70 1.39
CA ARG A 40 -3.99 7.64 1.94
C ARG A 40 -4.10 8.92 1.12
N LYS A 41 -3.01 9.36 0.50
CA LYS A 41 -2.96 10.68 -0.11
C LYS A 41 -3.08 10.68 -1.63
N CYS A 42 -2.49 9.72 -2.29
CA CYS A 42 -2.49 9.74 -3.74
C CYS A 42 -3.84 9.45 -4.37
N PHE A 43 -4.71 8.79 -3.65
CA PHE A 43 -5.97 8.39 -4.24
C PHE A 43 -7.09 9.40 -4.03
N GLN A 44 -6.77 10.55 -3.53
CA GLN A 44 -7.79 11.55 -3.26
C GLN A 44 -8.32 12.23 -4.52
N CYS A 45 -7.53 12.28 -5.57
CA CYS A 45 -7.90 12.99 -6.78
C CYS A 45 -8.17 12.09 -7.97
N HIS A 46 -7.43 11.01 -8.11
CA HIS A 46 -7.60 10.10 -9.25
C HIS A 46 -7.01 8.75 -8.89
N THR A 47 -7.27 7.78 -9.73
CA THR A 47 -6.79 6.43 -9.45
C THR A 47 -5.33 6.28 -9.82
N PRO A 48 -4.64 5.32 -9.24
CA PRO A 48 -3.23 5.13 -9.53
C PRO A 48 -2.95 4.61 -10.94
N ALA A 49 -3.94 4.16 -11.65
CA ALA A 49 -3.71 3.65 -13.00
C ALA A 49 -3.06 4.68 -13.90
N MET A 50 -3.20 5.95 -13.58
CA MET A 50 -2.59 6.98 -14.38
C MET A 50 -1.08 6.98 -14.33
N TRP A 51 -0.48 6.43 -13.28
CA TRP A 51 0.96 6.55 -13.12
C TRP A 51 1.68 5.28 -12.68
N MET A 52 0.95 4.22 -12.38
CA MET A 52 1.58 3.02 -11.83
C MET A 52 2.63 2.39 -12.73
N ASP A 53 2.53 2.57 -14.01
CA ASP A 53 3.50 2.00 -14.91
C ASP A 53 4.68 2.93 -15.20
N GLN A 54 4.69 4.10 -14.61
CA GLN A 54 5.80 5.02 -14.82
C GLN A 54 6.98 4.67 -13.92
N ARG A 55 8.17 5.01 -14.38
CA ARG A 55 9.38 4.82 -13.60
C ARG A 55 10.19 6.10 -13.67
N GLN A 56 10.48 6.66 -12.52
CA GLN A 56 11.22 7.90 -12.45
C GLN A 56 12.17 7.84 -11.27
N ASP A 57 13.23 8.64 -11.30
CA ASP A 57 14.08 8.72 -10.13
C ASP A 57 13.38 9.53 -9.04
N ARG A 58 13.93 9.51 -7.84
CA ARG A 58 13.30 10.15 -6.70
C ARG A 58 13.03 11.62 -6.91
N ARG A 59 13.99 12.32 -7.52
CA ARG A 59 13.84 13.75 -7.73
C ARG A 59 12.70 14.06 -8.68
N ALA A 60 12.56 13.28 -9.72
CA ALA A 60 11.47 13.45 -10.66
C ALA A 60 10.12 13.14 -10.01
N TRP A 61 10.07 12.12 -9.16
CA TRP A 61 8.85 11.84 -8.42
C TRP A 61 8.49 13.00 -7.49
N GLU A 62 9.49 13.54 -6.81
CA GLU A 62 9.24 14.68 -5.92
C GLU A 62 8.66 15.87 -6.69
N SER A 63 9.22 16.17 -7.85
CA SER A 63 8.69 17.23 -8.69
C SER A 63 7.25 16.95 -9.11
N THR A 64 6.95 15.72 -9.42
CA THR A 64 5.58 15.33 -9.77
C THR A 64 4.63 15.58 -8.61
N LEU A 65 5.05 15.22 -7.40
CA LEU A 65 4.21 15.44 -6.23
C LEU A 65 3.97 16.93 -5.96
N TYR A 66 4.99 17.74 -6.11
CA TYR A 66 4.81 19.18 -5.94
C TYR A 66 3.89 19.78 -7.00
N ARG A 67 3.90 19.23 -8.20
CA ARG A 67 2.94 19.68 -9.20
C ARG A 67 1.50 19.37 -8.79
N MET A 68 1.30 18.25 -8.09
CA MET A 68 -0.04 17.94 -7.59
C MET A 68 -0.46 18.92 -6.51
N VAL A 69 0.46 19.32 -5.66
CA VAL A 69 0.16 20.34 -4.66
C VAL A 69 -0.25 21.64 -5.37
N GLY A 70 0.42 21.99 -6.43
CA GLY A 70 0.05 23.17 -7.18
C GLY A 70 -1.33 23.08 -7.81
N ARG A 71 -1.88 21.87 -7.92
CA ARG A 71 -3.22 21.67 -8.46
C ARG A 71 -4.25 21.39 -7.37
N GLY A 72 -3.90 21.56 -6.12
CA GLY A 72 -4.86 21.46 -5.03
C GLY A 72 -4.66 20.33 -4.05
N ALA A 73 -3.67 19.48 -4.21
CA ALA A 73 -3.44 18.42 -3.23
C ALA A 73 -2.98 19.04 -1.91
N LEU A 74 -3.58 18.57 -0.82
CA LEU A 74 -3.28 19.10 0.49
C LEU A 74 -2.33 18.16 1.23
N TRP A 75 -1.06 18.21 0.91
CA TRP A 75 -0.04 17.33 1.48
C TRP A 75 1.00 18.16 2.20
N SER A 76 1.47 17.65 3.34
CA SER A 76 2.57 18.31 4.05
C SER A 76 3.90 17.95 3.42
N GLU A 77 4.93 18.69 3.76
CA GLU A 77 6.26 18.37 3.25
C GLU A 77 6.72 17.00 3.69
N ASP A 78 6.41 16.59 4.91
CA ASP A 78 6.78 15.26 5.37
C ASP A 78 6.04 14.18 4.59
N GLU A 79 4.80 14.43 4.26
CA GLU A 79 4.05 13.48 3.43
C GLU A 79 4.62 13.39 2.03
N ILE A 80 5.00 14.52 1.45
CA ILE A 80 5.62 14.53 0.14
C ILE A 80 6.94 13.77 0.18
N LYS A 81 7.74 13.99 1.22
CA LYS A 81 9.00 13.29 1.34
C LYS A 81 8.79 11.79 1.45
N ALA A 82 7.84 11.36 2.27
CA ALA A 82 7.58 9.94 2.44
C ALA A 82 7.11 9.30 1.12
N MET A 83 6.26 9.98 0.40
CA MET A 83 5.79 9.47 -0.89
C MET A 83 6.91 9.46 -1.93
N ALA A 84 7.73 10.49 -1.95
CA ALA A 84 8.85 10.56 -2.90
C ALA A 84 9.88 9.47 -2.62
N ASP A 85 10.14 9.19 -1.36
CA ASP A 85 11.07 8.13 -0.99
C ASP A 85 10.51 6.77 -1.43
N TYR A 86 9.23 6.54 -1.20
CA TYR A 86 8.62 5.30 -1.62
C TYR A 86 8.65 5.13 -3.14
N LEU A 87 8.22 6.16 -3.86
CA LEU A 87 8.17 6.09 -5.31
C LEU A 87 9.55 6.01 -5.92
N GLY A 88 10.50 6.71 -5.33
CA GLY A 88 11.88 6.67 -5.83
C GLY A 88 12.57 5.35 -5.59
N THR A 89 12.04 4.52 -4.68
CA THR A 89 12.58 3.20 -4.42
C THR A 89 11.82 2.13 -5.22
N GLU A 90 10.51 2.12 -5.08
CA GLU A 90 9.71 1.05 -5.66
C GLU A 90 9.32 1.28 -7.11
N TYR A 91 9.30 2.51 -7.54
CA TYR A 91 8.95 2.88 -8.91
C TYR A 91 10.10 3.67 -9.55
N ALA A 92 11.32 3.28 -9.22
CA ALA A 92 12.49 3.90 -9.77
C ALA A 92 12.73 3.49 -11.21
N ARG A 93 13.45 4.33 -11.94
CA ARG A 93 13.82 3.99 -13.29
C ARG A 93 14.75 2.79 -13.25
N LYS A 94 14.52 1.84 -14.12
CA LYS A 94 15.34 0.65 -14.13
C LYS A 94 16.71 0.96 -14.71
N PRO A 95 17.76 0.33 -14.19
CA PRO A 95 19.08 0.53 -14.76
C PRO A 95 19.12 0.00 -16.18
N ARG A 96 19.89 0.59 -17.01
CA ARG A 96 20.05 0.15 -18.39
C ARG A 96 21.08 -0.94 -18.52
#